data_1c7bc7aff9ef52ba4cdba912cee232d9
#
_entry.id   1c7bc7aff9ef52ba4cdba912cee232d9
#
_cell.length_a   1.000
_cell.length_b   1.000
_cell.length_c   1.000
_cell.angle_alpha   90.00
_cell.angle_beta   90.00
_cell.angle_gamma   90.00
#
_symmetry.space_group_name_H-M   'P 1'
#
loop_
_entity.id
_entity.type
_entity.pdbx_description
1 polymer ?
#
loop_
_entity_poly.entity_id
_entity_poly.type
_entity_poly.pdbx_seq_one_letter_code
_entity_poly.pdbx_strand_id
1 'polypeptide(L)'
;MPRDGQRFLPAHKPEQPGLSQQLQAGDLRRLRVKFQIIGFAQADTVLQLDDLLGTQIPERHPLTSLFPPYAAGAEFMQKEWKKLGQLCYTRPGITPKMQTRFEETGMYKNIIFDFGGVMVDFDPKEYLVDRFCNAETEELVSQLTFESEEWKLLDAGLLSRYEANQRILTRAKEHDCVFEVQGVLDDWMHILRPRRKMQELVQKLKAHGYCVYYLSNIPEDVLALLMERDFQGLFDGGVASCEVHVNKPDPRIYQALLDKYGLKASESVFIDDRQDNVQAAFELGFVGIRMKDSVGTLVRSLATCNVVVR
;
A
#
# COMPACT_ATOMS: atom_id res chain seq x y z
N MET A 1 -20.96 -79.67 -30.78
CA MET A 1 -21.87 -78.50 -30.82
C MET A 1 -21.55 -77.66 -29.63
N PRO A 2 -21.25 -76.40 -29.86
CA PRO A 2 -20.67 -75.49 -28.87
C PRO A 2 -21.73 -74.62 -28.19
N ARG A 3 -21.43 -74.08 -27.02
CA ARG A 3 -22.20 -72.96 -26.44
C ARG A 3 -21.24 -71.98 -25.73
N ASP A 4 -21.19 -70.87 -26.30
CA ASP A 4 -21.01 -69.50 -25.89
C ASP A 4 -20.53 -69.18 -24.49
N GLY A 5 -19.28 -68.70 -24.49
CA GLY A 5 -18.70 -68.01 -23.37
C GLY A 5 -19.15 -66.54 -23.34
N GLN A 6 -19.91 -66.17 -22.34
CA GLN A 6 -20.10 -64.73 -22.01
C GLN A 6 -18.90 -64.23 -21.19
N ARG A 7 -18.09 -63.34 -21.80
CA ARG A 7 -17.09 -62.56 -21.09
C ARG A 7 -17.80 -61.44 -20.34
N PHE A 8 -17.72 -61.47 -19.04
CA PHE A 8 -18.03 -60.33 -18.19
C PHE A 8 -16.97 -59.23 -18.42
N LEU A 9 -17.41 -58.06 -18.92
CA LEU A 9 -16.67 -56.85 -18.94
C LEU A 9 -16.61 -56.26 -17.53
N PRO A 10 -15.42 -55.77 -17.05
CA PRO A 10 -15.33 -55.14 -15.75
C PRO A 10 -16.09 -53.81 -15.76
N ALA A 11 -16.81 -53.52 -14.70
CA ALA A 11 -17.54 -52.32 -14.47
C ALA A 11 -16.59 -51.11 -14.51
N HIS A 12 -16.91 -50.12 -15.34
CA HIS A 12 -16.29 -48.82 -15.35
C HIS A 12 -16.37 -48.18 -13.94
N LYS A 13 -15.25 -47.92 -13.31
CA LYS A 13 -15.16 -46.99 -12.20
C LYS A 13 -15.55 -45.60 -12.74
N PRO A 14 -16.41 -44.84 -12.05
CA PRO A 14 -16.67 -43.47 -12.45
C PRO A 14 -15.39 -42.64 -12.37
N GLU A 15 -15.06 -41.97 -13.46
CA GLU A 15 -13.97 -40.98 -13.48
C GLU A 15 -14.24 -39.90 -12.42
N GLN A 16 -13.25 -39.67 -11.59
CA GLN A 16 -13.32 -38.54 -10.67
C GLN A 16 -13.33 -37.24 -11.48
N PRO A 17 -14.24 -36.30 -11.22
CA PRO A 17 -14.29 -35.03 -11.93
C PRO A 17 -12.97 -34.29 -11.71
N GLY A 18 -12.41 -33.73 -12.79
CA GLY A 18 -11.18 -32.94 -12.76
C GLY A 18 -11.29 -31.74 -11.83
N LEU A 19 -10.16 -31.21 -11.39
CA LEU A 19 -10.06 -30.13 -10.38
C LEU A 19 -10.96 -28.93 -10.68
N SER A 20 -11.21 -28.62 -11.96
CA SER A 20 -12.10 -27.57 -12.44
C SER A 20 -13.60 -27.82 -12.17
N GLN A 21 -14.01 -29.07 -12.00
CA GLN A 21 -15.40 -29.44 -11.72
C GLN A 21 -15.72 -29.50 -10.21
N GLN A 22 -14.72 -29.49 -9.34
CA GLN A 22 -14.91 -29.58 -7.89
C GLN A 22 -14.97 -28.22 -7.19
N LEU A 23 -14.53 -27.14 -7.85
CA LEU A 23 -14.62 -25.79 -7.29
C LEU A 23 -16.02 -25.21 -7.55
N GLN A 24 -16.83 -25.10 -6.49
CA GLN A 24 -18.13 -24.44 -6.58
C GLN A 24 -17.95 -22.92 -6.68
N ALA A 25 -18.94 -22.23 -7.27
CA ALA A 25 -18.94 -20.76 -7.44
C ALA A 25 -18.71 -19.98 -6.13
N GLY A 26 -19.00 -20.58 -4.97
CA GLY A 26 -18.73 -20.05 -3.64
C GLY A 26 -17.24 -20.02 -3.28
N ASP A 27 -16.47 -20.99 -3.74
CA ASP A 27 -15.04 -21.10 -3.43
C ASP A 27 -14.23 -20.12 -4.28
N LEU A 28 -14.64 -19.89 -5.51
CA LEU A 28 -14.07 -18.84 -6.38
C LEU A 28 -14.33 -17.44 -5.80
N ARG A 29 -15.50 -17.18 -5.20
CA ARG A 29 -15.78 -15.92 -4.50
C ARG A 29 -14.88 -15.73 -3.27
N ARG A 30 -14.60 -16.78 -2.51
CA ARG A 30 -13.68 -16.73 -1.35
C ARG A 30 -12.25 -16.52 -1.76
N LEU A 31 -11.81 -17.12 -2.86
CA LEU A 31 -10.50 -16.84 -3.48
C LEU A 31 -10.44 -15.40 -3.99
N ARG A 32 -11.48 -14.93 -4.69
CA ARG A 32 -11.62 -13.55 -5.16
C ARG A 32 -11.48 -12.54 -4.03
N VAL A 33 -12.16 -12.76 -2.90
CA VAL A 33 -12.06 -11.90 -1.70
C VAL A 33 -10.64 -11.91 -1.13
N LYS A 34 -9.99 -13.07 -1.04
CA LYS A 34 -8.59 -13.16 -0.58
C LYS A 34 -7.61 -12.41 -1.48
N PHE A 35 -7.75 -12.53 -2.80
CA PHE A 35 -6.90 -11.82 -3.75
C PHE A 35 -7.18 -10.31 -3.77
N GLN A 36 -8.43 -9.89 -3.62
CA GLN A 36 -8.78 -8.47 -3.47
C GLN A 36 -8.18 -7.84 -2.21
N ILE A 37 -8.11 -8.57 -1.12
CA ILE A 37 -7.55 -8.12 0.15
C ILE A 37 -6.01 -8.00 0.09
N ILE A 38 -5.36 -8.82 -0.74
CA ILE A 38 -3.90 -8.84 -0.89
C ILE A 38 -3.41 -7.82 -1.94
N GLY A 39 -4.28 -6.95 -2.48
CA GLY A 39 -3.89 -5.92 -3.46
C GLY A 39 -3.77 -6.42 -4.91
N PHE A 40 -4.13 -7.69 -5.20
CA PHE A 40 -4.14 -8.26 -6.55
C PHE A 40 -5.38 -7.88 -7.38
N ALA A 41 -6.15 -6.92 -6.95
CA ALA A 41 -7.42 -6.61 -7.58
C ALA A 41 -7.38 -5.35 -8.45
N GLN A 42 -6.72 -5.44 -9.57
CA GLN A 42 -7.31 -4.87 -10.79
C GLN A 42 -8.30 -5.89 -11.35
N ALA A 43 -9.47 -5.44 -11.82
CA ALA A 43 -10.52 -6.31 -12.37
C ALA A 43 -9.97 -7.24 -13.48
N ASP A 44 -9.01 -6.77 -14.23
CA ASP A 44 -8.36 -7.49 -15.33
C ASP A 44 -7.50 -8.70 -14.88
N THR A 45 -6.83 -8.59 -13.73
CA THR A 45 -6.05 -9.71 -13.17
C THR A 45 -6.94 -10.84 -12.66
N VAL A 46 -8.13 -10.50 -12.19
CA VAL A 46 -9.13 -11.50 -11.74
C VAL A 46 -9.77 -12.21 -12.94
N LEU A 47 -10.03 -11.48 -14.04
CA LEU A 47 -10.51 -12.06 -15.29
C LEU A 47 -9.49 -13.03 -15.90
N GLN A 48 -8.20 -12.68 -15.89
CA GLN A 48 -7.13 -13.57 -16.35
C GLN A 48 -7.00 -14.84 -15.49
N LEU A 49 -7.29 -14.78 -14.18
CA LEU A 49 -7.34 -15.96 -13.31
C LEU A 49 -8.60 -16.79 -13.52
N ASP A 50 -9.73 -16.16 -13.75
CA ASP A 50 -10.98 -16.85 -14.13
C ASP A 50 -10.82 -17.56 -15.50
N ASP A 51 -10.12 -16.97 -16.46
CA ASP A 51 -9.79 -17.56 -17.77
C ASP A 51 -8.78 -18.72 -17.65
N LEU A 52 -7.81 -18.63 -16.75
CA LEU A 52 -6.84 -19.68 -16.47
C LEU A 52 -7.46 -20.89 -15.73
N LEU A 53 -8.48 -20.66 -14.90
CA LEU A 53 -9.20 -21.68 -14.15
C LEU A 53 -10.43 -22.21 -14.90
N GLY A 54 -10.84 -21.54 -16.00
CA GLY A 54 -11.89 -22.00 -16.92
C GLY A 54 -11.37 -22.94 -17.98
N THR A 55 -11.96 -24.06 -18.14
CA THR A 55 -12.02 -25.09 -19.21
C THR A 55 -10.81 -25.41 -20.11
N GLN A 56 -9.65 -24.75 -20.02
CA GLN A 56 -8.52 -24.98 -20.93
C GLN A 56 -7.15 -25.22 -20.27
N ILE A 57 -7.08 -25.69 -19.03
CA ILE A 57 -5.79 -26.07 -18.45
C ILE A 57 -5.46 -27.49 -18.90
N PRO A 58 -4.40 -27.69 -19.74
CA PRO A 58 -3.93 -29.05 -20.07
C PRO A 58 -3.47 -29.74 -18.78
N GLU A 59 -3.66 -31.05 -18.68
CA GLU A 59 -3.32 -31.91 -17.52
C GLU A 59 -1.84 -31.79 -17.04
N ARG A 60 -1.02 -30.98 -17.70
CA ARG A 60 0.42 -30.80 -17.40
C ARG A 60 0.83 -29.33 -17.27
N HIS A 61 0.05 -28.47 -16.60
CA HIS A 61 0.50 -27.12 -16.34
C HIS A 61 1.32 -27.08 -15.04
N PRO A 62 2.48 -26.38 -14.99
CA PRO A 62 3.34 -26.33 -13.79
C PRO A 62 2.62 -25.80 -12.53
N LEU A 63 1.51 -25.07 -12.67
CA LEU A 63 0.71 -24.61 -11.53
C LEU A 63 -0.13 -25.72 -10.87
N THR A 64 -0.51 -26.79 -11.60
CA THR A 64 -1.28 -27.90 -11.02
C THR A 64 -0.39 -28.84 -10.18
N SER A 65 0.91 -28.81 -10.38
CA SER A 65 1.88 -29.57 -9.57
C SER A 65 2.25 -28.88 -8.24
N LEU A 66 1.86 -27.59 -8.06
CA LEU A 66 2.16 -26.81 -6.86
C LEU A 66 1.07 -26.89 -5.79
N PHE A 67 -0.11 -27.43 -6.12
CA PHE A 67 -1.23 -27.50 -5.18
C PHE A 67 -1.70 -28.94 -4.96
N PRO A 68 -1.46 -29.52 -3.78
CA PRO A 68 -2.05 -30.82 -3.39
C PRO A 68 -3.58 -30.70 -3.22
N PRO A 69 -4.33 -31.83 -3.21
CA PRO A 69 -5.80 -31.84 -3.07
C PRO A 69 -6.27 -31.04 -1.85
N TYR A 70 -7.37 -30.32 -2.02
CA TYR A 70 -7.90 -29.23 -1.22
C TYR A 70 -7.92 -29.40 0.33
N ALA A 71 -8.07 -30.60 0.85
CA ALA A 71 -8.07 -30.84 2.30
C ALA A 71 -6.66 -30.80 2.94
N ALA A 72 -5.61 -31.12 2.19
CA ALA A 72 -4.23 -31.09 2.66
C ALA A 72 -3.53 -29.73 2.41
N GLY A 73 -4.08 -28.91 1.53
CA GLY A 73 -3.44 -27.68 1.07
C GLY A 73 -3.33 -26.60 2.13
N ALA A 74 -4.31 -26.46 3.01
CA ALA A 74 -4.29 -25.44 4.05
C ALA A 74 -3.28 -25.76 5.17
N GLU A 75 -3.17 -27.01 5.58
CA GLU A 75 -2.17 -27.45 6.56
C GLU A 75 -0.77 -27.50 5.97
N PHE A 76 -0.63 -27.91 4.70
CA PHE A 76 0.64 -27.91 3.99
C PHE A 76 1.17 -26.49 3.83
N MET A 77 0.35 -25.57 3.39
CA MET A 77 0.70 -24.16 3.29
C MET A 77 1.10 -23.58 4.66
N GLN A 78 0.37 -23.85 5.72
CA GLN A 78 0.74 -23.43 7.07
C GLN A 78 2.07 -24.05 7.55
N LYS A 79 2.36 -25.30 7.22
CA LYS A 79 3.64 -25.96 7.56
C LYS A 79 4.81 -25.40 6.76
N GLU A 80 4.65 -25.18 5.46
CA GLU A 80 5.71 -24.59 4.62
C GLU A 80 5.95 -23.11 4.97
N TRP A 81 4.91 -22.34 5.29
CA TRP A 81 5.03 -20.98 5.82
C TRP A 81 5.78 -20.95 7.17
N LYS A 82 5.53 -21.93 8.07
CA LYS A 82 6.30 -22.04 9.31
C LYS A 82 7.77 -22.39 9.07
N LYS A 83 8.09 -23.27 8.12
CA LYS A 83 9.48 -23.59 7.75
C LYS A 83 10.20 -22.40 7.12
N LEU A 84 9.56 -21.68 6.21
CA LEU A 84 10.12 -20.45 5.61
C LEU A 84 10.32 -19.36 6.66
N GLY A 85 9.40 -19.21 7.61
CA GLY A 85 9.55 -18.32 8.76
C GLY A 85 10.78 -18.68 9.62
N GLN A 86 11.02 -19.96 9.91
CA GLN A 86 12.17 -20.39 10.69
C GLN A 86 13.52 -20.19 9.97
N LEU A 87 13.58 -20.30 8.65
CA LEU A 87 14.80 -20.07 7.87
C LEU A 87 15.23 -18.58 7.83
N CYS A 88 14.30 -17.66 8.04
CA CYS A 88 14.58 -16.20 8.05
C CYS A 88 15.11 -15.67 9.39
N TYR A 89 15.11 -16.46 10.48
CA TYR A 89 15.36 -15.99 11.84
C TYR A 89 16.78 -16.18 12.39
N THR A 90 17.74 -16.68 11.60
CA THR A 90 19.14 -16.79 12.05
C THR A 90 19.97 -15.57 11.66
N ARG A 91 19.62 -14.37 12.15
CA ARG A 91 20.51 -13.19 12.07
C ARG A 91 21.24 -12.98 13.38
N PRO A 92 22.57 -12.75 13.36
CA PRO A 92 23.29 -12.33 14.56
C PRO A 92 22.81 -10.96 15.03
N GLY A 93 22.39 -10.84 16.28
CA GLY A 93 21.97 -9.58 16.91
C GLY A 93 20.50 -9.50 17.33
N ILE A 94 19.65 -10.47 16.98
CA ILE A 94 18.26 -10.51 17.46
C ILE A 94 18.23 -11.23 18.81
N THR A 95 17.75 -10.54 19.86
CA THR A 95 17.57 -11.17 21.18
C THR A 95 16.38 -12.11 21.19
N PRO A 96 16.34 -13.16 22.06
CA PRO A 96 15.19 -14.06 22.20
C PRO A 96 13.87 -13.31 22.45
N LYS A 97 13.92 -12.17 23.14
CA LYS A 97 12.77 -11.33 23.43
C LYS A 97 12.24 -10.57 22.19
N MET A 98 13.10 -10.29 21.22
CA MET A 98 12.69 -9.75 19.92
C MET A 98 12.11 -10.85 19.03
N GLN A 99 12.65 -12.05 19.12
CA GLN A 99 12.21 -13.20 18.32
C GLN A 99 10.78 -13.63 18.67
N THR A 100 10.43 -13.74 19.95
CA THR A 100 9.06 -13.99 20.42
C THR A 100 8.09 -12.89 20.01
N ARG A 101 8.55 -11.63 20.01
CA ARG A 101 7.75 -10.48 19.60
C ARG A 101 7.41 -10.49 18.09
N PHE A 102 8.32 -10.97 17.23
CA PHE A 102 8.05 -11.13 15.78
C PHE A 102 7.12 -12.31 15.48
N GLU A 103 7.18 -13.39 16.26
CA GLU A 103 6.25 -14.51 16.14
C GLU A 103 4.80 -14.11 16.50
N GLU A 104 4.63 -13.16 17.41
CA GLU A 104 3.32 -12.61 17.80
C GLU A 104 2.77 -11.60 16.79
N THR A 105 3.63 -10.84 16.08
CA THR A 105 3.19 -9.79 15.14
C THR A 105 2.95 -10.30 13.71
N GLY A 106 3.33 -11.54 13.36
CA GLY A 106 3.09 -12.12 12.04
C GLY A 106 4.16 -11.76 10.99
N MET A 107 3.80 -11.81 9.69
CA MET A 107 4.73 -11.69 8.57
C MET A 107 5.30 -10.28 8.37
N TYR A 108 4.50 -9.24 8.62
CA TYR A 108 4.90 -7.85 8.44
C TYR A 108 5.47 -7.28 9.72
N LYS A 109 6.54 -6.50 9.58
CA LYS A 109 7.30 -5.90 10.69
C LYS A 109 7.28 -4.38 10.65
N ASN A 110 7.12 -3.82 9.45
CA ASN A 110 7.24 -2.40 9.20
C ASN A 110 5.93 -1.86 8.65
N ILE A 111 5.45 -0.77 9.21
CA ILE A 111 4.27 -0.04 8.74
C ILE A 111 4.73 1.35 8.33
N ILE A 112 4.51 1.71 7.08
CA ILE A 112 4.98 2.96 6.51
C ILE A 112 3.76 3.82 6.16
N PHE A 113 3.74 5.06 6.63
CA PHE A 113 2.65 6.00 6.44
C PHE A 113 3.09 7.17 5.55
N ASP A 114 2.22 7.58 4.64
CA ASP A 114 2.29 8.93 4.09
C ASP A 114 1.80 9.97 5.11
N PHE A 115 2.05 11.26 4.86
CA PHE A 115 1.52 12.35 5.67
C PHE A 115 0.22 12.89 5.09
N GLY A 116 0.23 13.47 3.90
CA GLY A 116 -0.95 14.07 3.28
C GLY A 116 -2.07 13.06 3.07
N GLY A 117 -3.32 13.41 3.40
CA GLY A 117 -4.46 12.49 3.25
C GLY A 117 -4.44 11.27 4.18
N VAL A 118 -3.33 10.99 4.88
CA VAL A 118 -3.16 9.84 5.80
C VAL A 118 -2.98 10.28 7.24
N MET A 119 -1.83 10.86 7.59
CA MET A 119 -1.52 11.33 8.95
C MET A 119 -2.02 12.75 9.21
N VAL A 120 -2.18 13.52 8.14
CA VAL A 120 -2.59 14.92 8.15
C VAL A 120 -3.74 15.08 7.16
N ASP A 121 -4.77 15.84 7.53
CA ASP A 121 -5.73 16.32 6.55
C ASP A 121 -5.02 17.29 5.60
N PHE A 122 -5.16 17.05 4.31
CA PHE A 122 -4.64 17.90 3.25
C PHE A 122 -5.56 17.79 2.05
N ASP A 123 -6.47 18.75 1.93
CA ASP A 123 -7.40 18.85 0.80
C ASP A 123 -7.32 20.25 0.19
N PRO A 124 -6.33 20.49 -0.71
CA PRO A 124 -6.20 21.76 -1.41
C PRO A 124 -7.45 22.14 -2.21
N LYS A 125 -8.18 21.14 -2.73
CA LYS A 125 -9.35 21.39 -3.55
C LYS A 125 -10.51 21.97 -2.73
N GLU A 126 -10.83 21.34 -1.59
CA GLU A 126 -11.83 21.85 -0.65
C GLU A 126 -11.44 23.25 -0.16
N TYR A 127 -10.17 23.48 0.16
CA TYR A 127 -9.65 24.78 0.56
C TYR A 127 -9.87 25.88 -0.50
N LEU A 128 -9.61 25.58 -1.78
CA LEU A 128 -9.81 26.54 -2.85
C LEU A 128 -11.29 26.83 -3.10
N VAL A 129 -12.16 25.81 -3.01
CA VAL A 129 -13.62 25.98 -3.09
C VAL A 129 -14.13 26.91 -1.98
N ASP A 130 -13.72 26.67 -0.74
CA ASP A 130 -14.12 27.48 0.41
C ASP A 130 -13.62 28.94 0.29
N ARG A 131 -12.46 29.13 -0.36
CA ARG A 131 -11.83 30.45 -0.49
C ARG A 131 -12.41 31.29 -1.60
N PHE A 132 -12.66 30.73 -2.77
CA PHE A 132 -12.99 31.48 -3.99
C PHE A 132 -14.45 31.36 -4.39
N CYS A 133 -15.12 30.26 -4.13
CA CYS A 133 -16.50 30.00 -4.59
C CYS A 133 -16.68 30.25 -6.09
N ASN A 134 -15.65 30.02 -6.91
CA ASN A 134 -15.61 30.22 -8.34
C ASN A 134 -14.74 29.16 -9.01
N ALA A 135 -15.39 28.24 -9.73
CA ALA A 135 -14.73 27.08 -10.31
C ALA A 135 -13.58 27.40 -11.30
N GLU A 136 -13.68 28.49 -12.05
CA GLU A 136 -12.64 28.92 -12.99
C GLU A 136 -11.39 29.42 -12.23
N THR A 137 -11.59 30.22 -11.20
CA THR A 137 -10.52 30.71 -10.33
C THR A 137 -9.89 29.56 -9.54
N GLU A 138 -10.70 28.66 -8.99
CA GLU A 138 -10.25 27.48 -8.23
C GLU A 138 -9.33 26.60 -9.07
N GLU A 139 -9.75 26.28 -10.29
CA GLU A 139 -8.98 25.45 -11.22
C GLU A 139 -7.67 26.13 -11.63
N LEU A 140 -7.72 27.42 -12.00
CA LEU A 140 -6.54 28.17 -12.39
C LEU A 140 -5.53 28.27 -11.24
N VAL A 141 -5.99 28.61 -10.03
CA VAL A 141 -5.11 28.72 -8.85
C VAL A 141 -4.55 27.36 -8.45
N SER A 142 -5.34 26.29 -8.55
CA SER A 142 -4.84 24.91 -8.33
C SER A 142 -3.68 24.57 -9.25
N GLN A 143 -3.85 24.82 -10.56
CA GLN A 143 -2.83 24.56 -11.58
C GLN A 143 -1.57 25.40 -11.38
N LEU A 144 -1.70 26.63 -10.92
CA LEU A 144 -0.57 27.52 -10.66
C LEU A 144 0.16 27.23 -9.34
N THR A 145 -0.52 26.59 -8.37
CA THR A 145 0.03 26.29 -7.03
C THR A 145 0.23 24.80 -6.82
N PHE A 146 -0.70 24.11 -6.20
CA PHE A 146 -0.58 22.72 -5.71
C PHE A 146 -0.31 21.67 -6.81
N GLU A 147 -0.74 21.94 -8.05
CA GLU A 147 -0.53 21.03 -9.19
C GLU A 147 0.66 21.42 -10.07
N SER A 148 1.30 22.58 -9.76
CA SER A 148 2.38 23.13 -10.55
C SER A 148 3.66 22.28 -10.49
N GLU A 149 4.52 22.47 -11.49
CA GLU A 149 5.86 21.86 -11.49
C GLU A 149 6.73 22.47 -10.39
N GLU A 150 6.56 23.75 -10.10
CA GLU A 150 7.25 24.45 -9.01
C GLU A 150 6.96 23.82 -7.64
N TRP A 151 5.70 23.39 -7.42
CA TRP A 151 5.31 22.69 -6.21
C TRP A 151 5.99 21.32 -6.10
N LYS A 152 6.01 20.56 -7.19
CA LYS A 152 6.70 19.26 -7.24
C LYS A 152 8.20 19.38 -7.00
N LEU A 153 8.83 20.42 -7.56
CA LEU A 153 10.24 20.72 -7.34
C LEU A 153 10.52 21.14 -5.89
N LEU A 154 9.59 21.88 -5.29
CA LEU A 154 9.64 22.26 -3.89
C LEU A 154 9.52 21.04 -2.97
N ASP A 155 8.57 20.15 -3.22
CA ASP A 155 8.42 18.88 -2.49
C ASP A 155 9.67 18.01 -2.62
N ALA A 156 10.32 18.01 -3.78
CA ALA A 156 11.57 17.30 -4.00
C ALA A 156 12.81 18.02 -3.40
N GLY A 157 12.65 19.19 -2.77
CA GLY A 157 13.78 19.97 -2.26
C GLY A 157 14.74 20.50 -3.34
N LEU A 158 14.26 20.58 -4.61
CA LEU A 158 15.02 21.10 -5.75
C LEU A 158 14.82 22.61 -5.94
N LEU A 159 13.82 23.17 -5.27
CA LEU A 159 13.60 24.61 -5.12
C LEU A 159 13.41 24.94 -3.64
N SER A 160 13.92 26.08 -3.22
CA SER A 160 13.54 26.67 -1.94
C SER A 160 12.09 27.18 -1.98
N ARG A 161 11.43 27.35 -0.82
CA ARG A 161 10.11 27.97 -0.71
C ARG A 161 10.07 29.34 -1.41
N TYR A 162 11.09 30.13 -1.18
CA TYR A 162 11.17 31.45 -1.80
C TYR A 162 11.23 31.38 -3.33
N GLU A 163 12.08 30.55 -3.89
CA GLU A 163 12.23 30.40 -5.35
C GLU A 163 10.95 29.84 -5.99
N ALA A 164 10.33 28.83 -5.36
CA ALA A 164 9.05 28.28 -5.84
C ALA A 164 7.97 29.35 -5.86
N ASN A 165 7.79 30.09 -4.76
CA ASN A 165 6.81 31.15 -4.68
C ASN A 165 7.06 32.27 -5.72
N GLN A 166 8.31 32.68 -5.94
CA GLN A 166 8.64 33.69 -6.96
C GLN A 166 8.28 33.23 -8.38
N ARG A 167 8.54 31.99 -8.73
CA ARG A 167 8.19 31.42 -10.04
C ARG A 167 6.67 31.32 -10.21
N ILE A 168 5.97 30.81 -9.20
CA ILE A 168 4.51 30.71 -9.17
C ILE A 168 3.88 32.11 -9.35
N LEU A 169 4.31 33.10 -8.61
CA LEU A 169 3.81 34.48 -8.72
C LEU A 169 4.13 35.15 -10.07
N THR A 170 5.26 34.78 -10.68
CA THR A 170 5.60 35.25 -12.04
C THR A 170 4.60 34.72 -13.06
N ARG A 171 4.23 33.43 -12.96
CA ARG A 171 3.19 32.83 -13.81
C ARG A 171 1.80 33.42 -13.51
N ALA A 172 1.50 33.66 -12.24
CA ALA A 172 0.21 34.30 -11.85
C ALA A 172 0.01 35.69 -12.46
N LYS A 173 1.08 36.43 -12.71
CA LYS A 173 1.02 37.74 -13.42
C LYS A 173 0.56 37.59 -14.86
N GLU A 174 0.92 36.50 -15.53
CA GLU A 174 0.52 36.20 -16.91
C GLU A 174 -0.99 35.90 -17.03
N HIS A 175 -1.61 35.56 -15.90
CA HIS A 175 -3.03 35.20 -15.78
C HIS A 175 -3.87 36.18 -14.98
N ASP A 176 -3.31 37.36 -14.63
CA ASP A 176 -3.98 38.40 -13.85
C ASP A 176 -4.58 37.95 -12.50
N CYS A 177 -3.99 36.91 -11.85
CA CYS A 177 -4.49 36.33 -10.61
C CYS A 177 -3.45 36.34 -9.45
N VAL A 178 -2.58 37.33 -9.42
CA VAL A 178 -1.50 37.44 -8.42
C VAL A 178 -2.02 37.49 -6.98
N PHE A 179 -3.13 38.21 -6.74
CA PHE A 179 -3.69 38.34 -5.39
C PHE A 179 -4.25 37.03 -4.87
N GLU A 180 -4.94 36.29 -5.71
CA GLU A 180 -5.50 34.96 -5.39
C GLU A 180 -4.39 33.99 -5.05
N VAL A 181 -3.38 33.91 -5.91
CA VAL A 181 -2.23 33.01 -5.74
C VAL A 181 -1.39 33.41 -4.52
N GLN A 182 -1.09 34.70 -4.34
CA GLN A 182 -0.33 35.18 -3.17
C GLN A 182 -1.04 34.80 -1.87
N GLY A 183 -2.37 35.03 -1.80
CA GLY A 183 -3.14 34.71 -0.61
C GLY A 183 -3.15 33.19 -0.31
N VAL A 184 -3.11 32.34 -1.34
CA VAL A 184 -2.95 30.88 -1.13
C VAL A 184 -1.55 30.56 -0.60
N LEU A 185 -0.50 31.12 -1.20
CA LEU A 185 0.89 30.87 -0.77
C LEU A 185 1.16 31.35 0.66
N ASP A 186 0.45 32.36 1.13
CA ASP A 186 0.64 32.93 2.47
C ASP A 186 0.02 32.08 3.58
N ASP A 187 -1.11 31.41 3.31
CA ASP A 187 -1.88 30.79 4.40
C ASP A 187 -2.25 29.32 4.23
N TRP A 188 -1.96 28.66 3.11
CA TRP A 188 -2.35 27.26 2.85
C TRP A 188 -1.92 26.26 3.93
N MET A 189 -0.84 26.53 4.67
CA MET A 189 -0.33 25.59 5.68
C MET A 189 -1.33 25.32 6.82
N HIS A 190 -2.31 26.22 7.04
CA HIS A 190 -3.31 26.02 8.09
C HIS A 190 -4.31 24.91 7.78
N ILE A 191 -4.40 24.44 6.53
CA ILE A 191 -5.20 23.25 6.19
C ILE A 191 -4.54 21.95 6.66
N LEU A 192 -3.26 21.97 7.01
CA LEU A 192 -2.53 20.81 7.53
C LEU A 192 -2.98 20.52 8.97
N ARG A 193 -3.98 19.66 9.12
CA ARG A 193 -4.55 19.29 10.42
C ARG A 193 -4.17 17.84 10.77
N PRO A 194 -3.35 17.62 11.81
CA PRO A 194 -2.97 16.29 12.22
C PRO A 194 -4.17 15.45 12.66
N ARG A 195 -4.24 14.21 12.17
CA ARG A 195 -5.29 13.26 12.51
C ARG A 195 -4.97 12.53 13.80
N ARG A 196 -5.50 12.98 14.94
CA ARG A 196 -5.27 12.37 16.27
C ARG A 196 -5.46 10.86 16.30
N LYS A 197 -6.53 10.36 15.66
CA LYS A 197 -6.81 8.92 15.59
C LYS A 197 -5.73 8.13 14.86
N MET A 198 -5.02 8.75 13.91
CA MET A 198 -3.88 8.14 13.24
C MET A 198 -2.65 8.10 14.16
N GLN A 199 -2.41 9.16 14.94
CA GLN A 199 -1.33 9.16 15.94
C GLN A 199 -1.55 8.05 16.99
N GLU A 200 -2.79 7.90 17.48
CA GLU A 200 -3.19 6.82 18.40
C GLU A 200 -2.97 5.43 17.76
N LEU A 201 -3.29 5.28 16.46
CA LEU A 201 -3.04 4.05 15.72
C LEU A 201 -1.55 3.73 15.65
N VAL A 202 -0.70 4.71 15.33
CA VAL A 202 0.76 4.55 15.31
C VAL A 202 1.28 4.10 16.68
N GLN A 203 0.83 4.73 17.76
CA GLN A 203 1.22 4.35 19.13
C GLN A 203 0.82 2.90 19.46
N LYS A 204 -0.38 2.48 19.06
CA LYS A 204 -0.84 1.09 19.23
C LYS A 204 0.01 0.10 18.42
N LEU A 205 0.32 0.41 17.16
CA LEU A 205 1.20 -0.42 16.33
C LEU A 205 2.58 -0.59 16.97
N LYS A 206 3.18 0.51 17.46
CA LYS A 206 4.47 0.45 18.17
C LYS A 206 4.38 -0.37 19.46
N ALA A 207 3.29 -0.25 20.22
CA ALA A 207 3.05 -1.06 21.43
C ALA A 207 2.95 -2.57 21.12
N HIS A 208 2.47 -2.94 19.92
CA HIS A 208 2.43 -4.32 19.43
C HIS A 208 3.77 -4.79 18.79
N GLY A 209 4.76 -3.92 18.72
CA GLY A 209 6.10 -4.28 18.27
C GLY A 209 6.41 -3.99 16.81
N TYR A 210 5.50 -3.38 16.08
CA TYR A 210 5.80 -2.92 14.73
C TYR A 210 6.76 -1.74 14.74
N CYS A 211 7.67 -1.71 13.78
CA CYS A 211 8.44 -0.52 13.46
C CYS A 211 7.60 0.38 12.55
N VAL A 212 7.51 1.67 12.87
CA VAL A 212 6.66 2.60 12.14
C VAL A 212 7.48 3.71 11.51
N TYR A 213 7.35 3.86 10.20
CA TYR A 213 8.09 4.82 9.40
C TYR A 213 7.14 5.77 8.66
N TYR A 214 7.69 6.87 8.13
CA TYR A 214 6.99 7.70 7.15
C TYR A 214 7.70 7.66 5.79
N LEU A 215 6.93 7.90 4.71
CA LEU A 215 7.42 8.12 3.35
C LEU A 215 6.52 9.14 2.67
N SER A 216 6.98 10.38 2.51
CA SER A 216 6.12 11.48 2.08
C SER A 216 6.76 12.39 1.05
N ASN A 217 5.93 12.88 0.11
CA ASN A 217 6.27 14.04 -0.73
C ASN A 217 5.98 15.28 0.10
N ILE A 218 7.01 15.98 0.54
CA ILE A 218 6.88 17.09 1.48
C ILE A 218 8.12 17.99 1.44
N PRO A 219 7.96 19.32 1.41
CA PRO A 219 9.07 20.23 1.48
C PRO A 219 9.67 20.31 2.90
N GLU A 220 10.92 20.73 3.00
CA GLU A 220 11.71 20.72 4.23
C GLU A 220 11.06 21.53 5.37
N ASP A 221 10.55 22.72 5.07
CA ASP A 221 9.93 23.60 6.06
C ASP A 221 8.65 23.01 6.65
N VAL A 222 7.84 22.33 5.83
CA VAL A 222 6.60 21.66 6.27
C VAL A 222 6.94 20.40 7.07
N LEU A 223 7.93 19.63 6.63
CA LEU A 223 8.42 18.47 7.38
C LEU A 223 8.88 18.88 8.77
N ALA A 224 9.73 19.91 8.87
CA ALA A 224 10.23 20.43 10.15
C ALA A 224 9.08 20.86 11.07
N LEU A 225 8.11 21.61 10.53
CA LEU A 225 6.93 22.06 11.27
C LEU A 225 6.11 20.88 11.82
N LEU A 226 5.80 19.88 11.00
CA LEU A 226 4.99 18.74 11.43
C LEU A 226 5.72 17.86 12.43
N MET A 227 7.02 17.64 12.23
CA MET A 227 7.82 16.81 13.13
C MET A 227 7.98 17.45 14.51
N GLU A 228 8.18 18.76 14.58
CA GLU A 228 8.28 19.49 15.85
C GLU A 228 6.94 19.58 16.57
N ARG A 229 5.88 20.01 15.87
CA ARG A 229 4.58 20.32 16.46
C ARG A 229 3.75 19.08 16.78
N ASP A 230 3.72 18.07 15.89
CA ASP A 230 2.71 17.03 15.91
C ASP A 230 3.27 15.60 16.00
N PHE A 231 4.48 15.36 15.49
CA PHE A 231 4.98 14.00 15.28
C PHE A 231 6.29 13.70 16.02
N GLN A 232 6.69 14.56 16.96
CA GLN A 232 7.92 14.36 17.73
C GLN A 232 7.95 12.99 18.40
N GLY A 233 8.93 12.15 18.06
CA GLY A 233 9.10 10.81 18.64
C GLY A 233 8.02 9.78 18.25
N LEU A 234 7.10 10.13 17.34
CA LEU A 234 6.03 9.23 16.93
C LEU A 234 6.55 8.09 16.03
N PHE A 235 7.40 8.40 15.07
CA PHE A 235 7.97 7.45 14.11
C PHE A 235 9.34 6.93 14.56
N ASP A 236 9.72 5.75 14.11
CA ASP A 236 11.05 5.17 14.28
C ASP A 236 12.04 5.73 13.25
N GLY A 237 11.53 6.41 12.23
CA GLY A 237 12.26 7.09 11.19
C GLY A 237 11.40 7.33 9.95
N GLY A 238 12.05 7.68 8.84
CA GLY A 238 11.36 7.85 7.57
C GLY A 238 12.23 8.49 6.50
N VAL A 239 11.62 8.73 5.35
CA VAL A 239 12.22 9.45 4.23
C VAL A 239 11.21 10.46 3.70
N ALA A 240 11.68 11.69 3.53
CA ALA A 240 10.96 12.75 2.84
C ALA A 240 11.55 12.98 1.45
N SER A 241 10.71 13.37 0.49
CA SER A 241 11.15 13.66 -0.88
C SER A 241 12.21 14.75 -0.93
N CYS A 242 12.11 15.77 -0.08
CA CYS A 242 13.11 16.85 0.01
C CYS A 242 14.51 16.37 0.46
N GLU A 243 14.61 15.24 1.19
CA GLU A 243 15.90 14.68 1.63
C GLU A 243 16.61 13.92 0.51
N VAL A 244 15.86 13.32 -0.42
CA VAL A 244 16.38 12.43 -1.48
C VAL A 244 16.20 12.99 -2.88
N HIS A 245 15.59 14.16 -3.00
CA HIS A 245 15.36 14.90 -4.24
C HIS A 245 14.53 14.13 -5.27
N VAL A 246 13.61 13.28 -4.79
CA VAL A 246 12.75 12.43 -5.62
C VAL A 246 11.39 12.30 -4.97
N ASN A 247 10.33 12.52 -5.76
CA ASN A 247 8.94 12.37 -5.32
C ASN A 247 8.40 10.97 -5.60
N LYS A 248 7.48 10.47 -4.73
CA LYS A 248 6.60 9.36 -5.09
C LYS A 248 5.79 9.78 -6.34
N PRO A 249 5.49 8.88 -7.27
CA PRO A 249 5.65 7.42 -7.22
C PRO A 249 6.98 6.89 -7.77
N ASP A 250 8.03 7.70 -7.93
CA ASP A 250 9.32 7.23 -8.43
C ASP A 250 9.88 6.13 -7.49
N PRO A 251 10.29 4.95 -8.03
CA PRO A 251 10.76 3.83 -7.22
C PRO A 251 11.99 4.16 -6.36
N ARG A 252 12.78 5.16 -6.73
CA ARG A 252 13.99 5.55 -6.00
C ARG A 252 13.73 6.02 -4.57
N ILE A 253 12.58 6.69 -4.31
CA ILE A 253 12.26 7.14 -2.95
C ILE A 253 11.93 5.97 -2.02
N TYR A 254 11.24 4.94 -2.53
CA TYR A 254 10.94 3.71 -1.79
C TYR A 254 12.23 2.93 -1.51
N GLN A 255 13.11 2.82 -2.52
CA GLN A 255 14.40 2.16 -2.34
C GLN A 255 15.26 2.89 -1.31
N ALA A 256 15.26 4.24 -1.31
CA ALA A 256 15.97 5.03 -0.30
C ALA A 256 15.50 4.72 1.14
N LEU A 257 14.19 4.52 1.35
CA LEU A 257 13.66 4.10 2.65
C LEU A 257 14.14 2.69 3.02
N LEU A 258 14.08 1.74 2.08
CA LEU A 258 14.54 0.37 2.32
C LEU A 258 16.03 0.34 2.69
N ASP A 259 16.86 1.07 1.96
CA ASP A 259 18.32 1.12 2.17
C ASP A 259 18.67 1.82 3.48
N LYS A 260 18.03 2.97 3.76
CA LYS A 260 18.31 3.79 4.96
C LYS A 260 18.10 3.01 6.27
N TYR A 261 17.09 2.13 6.30
CA TYR A 261 16.72 1.38 7.52
C TYR A 261 16.94 -0.13 7.41
N GLY A 262 17.50 -0.63 6.32
CA GLY A 262 17.73 -2.07 6.09
C GLY A 262 16.43 -2.87 6.04
N LEU A 263 15.36 -2.28 5.49
CA LEU A 263 14.04 -2.89 5.42
C LEU A 263 13.94 -3.83 4.22
N LYS A 264 12.97 -4.75 4.29
CA LYS A 264 12.52 -5.54 3.15
C LYS A 264 11.12 -5.15 2.76
N ALA A 265 10.89 -4.86 1.49
CA ALA A 265 9.57 -4.54 0.96
C ALA A 265 8.54 -5.63 1.32
N SER A 266 8.89 -6.91 1.20
CA SER A 266 8.03 -8.06 1.53
C SER A 266 7.64 -8.18 3.02
N GLU A 267 8.34 -7.49 3.92
CA GLU A 267 8.03 -7.42 5.35
C GLU A 267 7.38 -6.07 5.74
N SER A 268 6.94 -5.28 4.74
CA SER A 268 6.53 -3.89 4.93
C SER A 268 5.15 -3.62 4.33
N VAL A 269 4.31 -2.90 5.07
CA VAL A 269 3.01 -2.39 4.62
C VAL A 269 3.13 -0.89 4.39
N PHE A 270 2.77 -0.42 3.20
CA PHE A 270 2.77 0.99 2.82
C PHE A 270 1.33 1.52 2.73
N ILE A 271 1.06 2.65 3.36
CA ILE A 271 -0.26 3.28 3.48
C ILE A 271 -0.19 4.68 2.89
N ASP A 272 -0.98 4.94 1.85
CA ASP A 272 -0.99 6.19 1.11
C ASP A 272 -2.40 6.43 0.55
N ASP A 273 -2.83 7.67 0.37
CA ASP A 273 -4.16 8.00 -0.17
C ASP A 273 -4.20 7.94 -1.71
N ARG A 274 -3.03 8.04 -2.38
CA ARG A 274 -2.90 8.04 -3.83
C ARG A 274 -2.67 6.64 -4.38
N GLN A 275 -3.47 6.27 -5.36
CA GLN A 275 -3.40 4.93 -5.97
C GLN A 275 -2.08 4.69 -6.72
N ASP A 276 -1.54 5.70 -7.38
CA ASP A 276 -0.26 5.63 -8.10
C ASP A 276 0.92 5.33 -7.16
N ASN A 277 0.95 5.96 -5.98
CA ASN A 277 1.96 5.69 -4.96
C ASN A 277 1.85 4.27 -4.42
N VAL A 278 0.62 3.81 -4.13
CA VAL A 278 0.36 2.44 -3.67
C VAL A 278 0.78 1.42 -4.71
N GLN A 279 0.51 1.68 -5.99
CA GLN A 279 0.88 0.81 -7.10
C GLN A 279 2.39 0.70 -7.26
N ALA A 280 3.12 1.82 -7.19
CA ALA A 280 4.58 1.82 -7.25
C ALA A 280 5.21 1.03 -6.09
N ALA A 281 4.68 1.18 -4.87
CA ALA A 281 5.11 0.38 -3.73
C ALA A 281 4.86 -1.12 -3.95
N PHE A 282 3.69 -1.48 -4.48
CA PHE A 282 3.34 -2.87 -4.79
C PHE A 282 4.31 -3.50 -5.80
N GLU A 283 4.69 -2.78 -6.85
CA GLU A 283 5.65 -3.24 -7.86
C GLU A 283 7.05 -3.52 -7.27
N LEU A 284 7.39 -2.85 -6.17
CA LEU A 284 8.61 -3.09 -5.40
C LEU A 284 8.48 -4.19 -4.34
N GLY A 285 7.30 -4.81 -4.22
CA GLY A 285 7.04 -5.92 -3.32
C GLY A 285 6.53 -5.54 -1.93
N PHE A 286 6.12 -4.30 -1.70
CA PHE A 286 5.38 -3.91 -0.50
C PHE A 286 3.94 -4.43 -0.56
N VAL A 287 3.30 -4.57 0.60
CA VAL A 287 1.83 -4.58 0.65
C VAL A 287 1.35 -3.14 0.68
N GLY A 288 0.63 -2.73 -0.35
CA GLY A 288 0.05 -1.40 -0.46
C GLY A 288 -1.38 -1.35 0.09
N ILE A 289 -1.68 -0.37 0.92
CA ILE A 289 -3.05 -0.09 1.39
C ILE A 289 -3.39 1.35 1.01
N ARG A 290 -4.40 1.50 0.14
CA ARG A 290 -4.91 2.83 -0.14
C ARG A 290 -5.81 3.31 0.99
N MET A 291 -5.45 4.44 1.60
CA MET A 291 -6.30 5.15 2.55
C MET A 291 -7.43 5.85 1.80
N LYS A 292 -8.70 5.47 2.05
CA LYS A 292 -9.85 6.06 1.34
C LYS A 292 -10.73 6.91 2.25
N ASP A 293 -11.06 6.39 3.43
CA ASP A 293 -12.14 6.97 4.22
C ASP A 293 -11.74 7.22 5.68
N SER A 294 -11.70 6.17 6.48
CA SER A 294 -11.58 6.30 7.92
C SER A 294 -10.49 5.41 8.51
N VAL A 295 -9.99 5.80 9.67
CA VAL A 295 -9.07 4.96 10.48
C VAL A 295 -9.65 3.57 10.74
N GLY A 296 -10.97 3.47 10.95
CA GLY A 296 -11.64 2.18 11.16
C GLY A 296 -11.57 1.26 9.92
N THR A 297 -11.65 1.83 8.72
CA THR A 297 -11.45 1.07 7.47
C THR A 297 -10.00 0.63 7.34
N LEU A 298 -9.04 1.51 7.62
CA LEU A 298 -7.61 1.17 7.63
C LEU A 298 -7.29 0.05 8.60
N VAL A 299 -7.80 0.11 9.85
CA VAL A 299 -7.61 -0.95 10.85
C VAL A 299 -8.14 -2.30 10.36
N ARG A 300 -9.29 -2.33 9.67
CA ARG A 300 -9.79 -3.56 9.03
C ARG A 300 -8.87 -4.06 7.93
N SER A 301 -8.35 -3.17 7.09
CA SER A 301 -7.39 -3.54 6.04
C SER A 301 -6.07 -4.07 6.64
N LEU A 302 -5.55 -3.45 7.69
CA LEU A 302 -4.39 -3.95 8.42
C LEU A 302 -4.65 -5.35 9.03
N ALA A 303 -5.83 -5.57 9.60
CA ALA A 303 -6.20 -6.88 10.15
C ALA A 303 -6.27 -7.98 9.07
N THR A 304 -6.67 -7.65 7.82
CA THR A 304 -6.63 -8.62 6.71
C THR A 304 -5.21 -9.01 6.31
N CYS A 305 -4.23 -8.16 6.58
CA CYS A 305 -2.80 -8.43 6.43
C CYS A 305 -2.20 -9.11 7.68
N ASN A 306 -3.01 -9.57 8.64
CA ASN A 306 -2.58 -10.09 9.93
C ASN A 306 -1.78 -9.07 10.78
N VAL A 307 -1.93 -7.78 10.54
CA VAL A 307 -1.38 -6.72 11.40
C VAL A 307 -2.34 -6.50 12.57
N VAL A 308 -1.87 -6.77 13.79
CA VAL A 308 -2.69 -6.69 15.01
C VAL A 308 -2.75 -5.26 15.50
N VAL A 309 -3.98 -4.74 15.65
CA VAL A 309 -4.28 -3.43 16.24
C VAL A 309 -5.40 -3.64 17.26
N ARG A 310 -5.09 -3.71 18.52
CA ARG A 310 -6.07 -3.86 19.61
C ARG A 310 -5.95 -2.75 20.65
#